data_06cb2b420a282b506295e019e309b396
#
_entry.id   06cb2b420a282b506295e019e309b396
#
_cell.length_a   1.000
_cell.length_b   1.000
_cell.length_c   1.000
_cell.angle_alpha   90.00
_cell.angle_beta   90.00
_cell.angle_gamma   90.00
#
_symmetry.space_group_name_H-M   'P 1'
#
loop_
_entity.id
_entity.type
_entity.pdbx_description
1 polymer ?
#
loop_
_entity_poly.entity_id
_entity_poly.type
_entity_poly.pdbx_seq_one_letter_code
_entity_poly.pdbx_strand_id
1 'polypeptide(L)'
;MDPPRADPTALARDLLRCPSVTPAEAGALGVVEAALKAAGFTVHRVTFAEPGTAPVENLYARIGTASPHFAFAGHVDVVPPGEQAKWTHPPFAGDIADGTLYGRGAVDMKGGIASALAATLDYVAAQGGRPNGSISFLITGDEEGVAVNGTVKLVQWAAERGETFDHCVLGEPSNAETIGDTIKVGRRGSLNGTLVVTGKQGHVAYPERAENPVRGLVALMSALMASPLDHGSARFDASNLEFTSIDIGNPVVNLIPGEARARFNIRFNDCHSQTSLKVLIEKRAADAAAGRIHWHIDWEPSNADTFVIEPGPFLDLVCAAIKDVTGKQPKLSTSGGTSDARFIKNYCPVVEFGLVGQSMHQVDERTTVADLATLTAAYRRILERYFS
;
A
#
# COMPACT_ATOMS: atom_id res chain seq x y z
N MET A 1 -24.58 28.33 16.72
CA MET A 1 -23.22 28.40 16.18
C MET A 1 -22.90 27.00 15.70
N ASP A 2 -22.61 26.85 14.41
CA ASP A 2 -22.09 25.58 13.94
C ASP A 2 -20.79 25.27 14.71
N PRO A 3 -20.56 24.02 15.15
CA PRO A 3 -19.31 23.67 15.79
C PRO A 3 -18.14 23.98 14.85
N PRO A 4 -16.96 24.36 15.38
CA PRO A 4 -15.81 24.65 14.55
C PRO A 4 -15.50 23.43 13.69
N ARG A 5 -15.38 23.62 12.38
CA ARG A 5 -15.00 22.56 11.44
C ARG A 5 -13.59 22.09 11.78
N ALA A 6 -13.39 20.77 11.84
CA ALA A 6 -12.06 20.21 12.00
C ALA A 6 -11.18 20.59 10.78
N ASP A 7 -9.98 21.10 11.03
CA ASP A 7 -9.06 21.52 9.97
C ASP A 7 -8.16 20.33 9.52
N PRO A 8 -8.39 19.77 8.31
CA PRO A 8 -7.58 18.68 7.81
C PRO A 8 -6.12 19.07 7.62
N THR A 9 -5.84 20.35 7.35
CA THR A 9 -4.46 20.84 7.16
C THR A 9 -3.70 20.85 8.48
N ALA A 10 -4.34 21.28 9.57
CA ALA A 10 -3.73 21.23 10.90
C ALA A 10 -3.44 19.79 11.32
N LEU A 11 -4.40 18.87 11.15
CA LEU A 11 -4.23 17.45 11.44
C LEU A 11 -3.11 16.82 10.60
N ALA A 12 -3.05 17.12 9.30
CA ALA A 12 -1.99 16.63 8.43
C ALA A 12 -0.61 17.12 8.86
N ARG A 13 -0.49 18.41 9.24
CA ARG A 13 0.76 18.96 9.76
C ARG A 13 1.22 18.30 11.04
N ASP A 14 0.30 18.05 11.98
CA ASP A 14 0.63 17.39 13.24
C ASP A 14 1.08 15.94 13.00
N LEU A 15 0.45 15.21 12.07
CA LEU A 15 0.90 13.89 11.65
C LEU A 15 2.26 13.92 10.95
N LEU A 16 2.52 14.88 10.08
CA LEU A 16 3.80 15.02 9.37
C LEU A 16 4.97 15.32 10.31
N ARG A 17 4.73 16.02 11.40
CA ARG A 17 5.73 16.32 12.44
C ARG A 17 6.14 15.11 13.27
N CYS A 18 5.43 13.99 13.13
CA CYS A 18 5.80 12.71 13.72
C CYS A 18 6.68 11.94 12.70
N PRO A 19 8.01 11.77 12.94
CA PRO A 19 8.91 11.12 11.99
C PRO A 19 8.77 9.59 12.05
N SER A 20 7.58 9.11 11.73
CA SER A 20 7.15 7.71 11.83
C SER A 20 7.70 6.85 10.68
N VAL A 21 9.01 6.83 10.52
CA VAL A 21 9.67 5.93 9.55
C VAL A 21 9.48 4.49 10.01
N THR A 22 8.90 3.67 9.12
CA THR A 22 8.57 2.27 9.43
C THR A 22 9.73 1.52 10.10
N PRO A 23 9.51 0.74 11.17
CA PRO A 23 8.25 0.40 11.84
C PRO A 23 7.89 1.30 13.05
N ALA A 24 8.49 2.48 13.18
CA ALA A 24 8.25 3.40 14.29
C ALA A 24 7.02 4.29 14.04
N GLU A 25 6.10 4.40 15.02
CA GLU A 25 4.94 5.29 14.93
C GLU A 25 5.25 6.74 15.36
N ALA A 26 6.31 6.95 16.17
CA ALA A 26 6.89 8.24 16.55
C ALA A 26 5.87 9.30 17.03
N GLY A 27 4.78 8.91 17.66
CA GLY A 27 3.71 9.78 18.16
C GLY A 27 2.55 10.01 17.20
N ALA A 28 2.62 9.51 15.94
CA ALA A 28 1.57 9.74 14.95
C ALA A 28 0.22 9.11 15.37
N LEU A 29 0.24 7.92 15.95
CA LEU A 29 -0.97 7.31 16.51
C LEU A 29 -1.53 8.12 17.69
N GLY A 30 -0.68 8.82 18.43
CA GLY A 30 -1.12 9.72 19.50
C GLY A 30 -1.95 10.90 18.99
N VAL A 31 -1.60 11.46 17.85
CA VAL A 31 -2.39 12.52 17.17
C VAL A 31 -3.77 12.00 16.79
N VAL A 32 -3.82 10.81 16.15
CA VAL A 32 -5.09 10.16 15.78
C VAL A 32 -5.95 9.85 16.99
N GLU A 33 -5.35 9.26 18.04
CA GLU A 33 -6.02 8.91 19.29
C GLU A 33 -6.64 10.13 19.98
N ALA A 34 -5.87 11.22 20.08
CA ALA A 34 -6.34 12.45 20.72
C ALA A 34 -7.57 13.03 19.99
N ALA A 35 -7.52 13.09 18.66
CA ALA A 35 -8.62 13.59 17.83
C ALA A 35 -9.89 12.74 17.99
N LEU A 36 -9.76 11.41 17.92
CA LEU A 36 -10.89 10.48 18.02
C LEU A 36 -11.49 10.43 19.43
N LYS A 37 -10.65 10.42 20.48
CA LYS A 37 -11.13 10.46 21.87
C LYS A 37 -11.91 11.74 22.18
N ALA A 38 -11.46 12.89 21.68
CA ALA A 38 -12.17 14.16 21.85
C ALA A 38 -13.56 14.15 21.21
N ALA A 39 -13.80 13.34 20.17
CA ALA A 39 -15.10 13.14 19.53
C ALA A 39 -15.94 12.01 20.13
N GLY A 40 -15.48 11.36 21.21
CA GLY A 40 -16.21 10.32 21.92
C GLY A 40 -16.01 8.90 21.40
N PHE A 41 -14.98 8.64 20.59
CA PHE A 41 -14.62 7.30 20.20
C PHE A 41 -14.00 6.51 21.35
N THR A 42 -14.32 5.22 21.43
CA THR A 42 -13.54 4.24 22.18
C THR A 42 -12.31 3.89 21.36
N VAL A 43 -11.12 4.05 21.95
CA VAL A 43 -9.85 3.87 21.25
C VAL A 43 -9.02 2.79 21.94
N HIS A 44 -8.48 1.87 21.16
CA HIS A 44 -7.57 0.81 21.59
C HIS A 44 -6.24 0.92 20.86
N ARG A 45 -5.13 1.01 21.62
CA ARG A 45 -3.76 0.85 21.10
C ARG A 45 -3.39 -0.63 21.26
N VAL A 46 -2.92 -1.25 20.17
CA VAL A 46 -2.59 -2.67 20.15
C VAL A 46 -1.22 -2.87 19.50
N THR A 47 -0.32 -3.53 20.22
CA THR A 47 1.02 -3.84 19.69
C THR A 47 1.07 -5.31 19.29
N PHE A 48 1.52 -5.57 18.05
CA PHE A 48 1.79 -6.91 17.57
C PHE A 48 3.27 -7.11 17.32
N ALA A 49 3.74 -8.35 17.46
CA ALA A 49 5.11 -8.76 17.17
C ALA A 49 5.13 -10.21 16.68
N GLU A 50 5.94 -10.47 15.66
CA GLU A 50 6.29 -11.83 15.21
C GLU A 50 7.77 -12.09 15.51
N PRO A 51 8.17 -13.33 15.77
CA PRO A 51 9.58 -13.68 15.92
C PRO A 51 10.41 -13.21 14.70
N GLY A 52 11.49 -12.48 14.97
CA GLY A 52 12.38 -11.96 13.93
C GLY A 52 11.92 -10.63 13.29
N THR A 53 10.81 -10.04 13.74
CA THR A 53 10.34 -8.73 13.29
C THR A 53 10.27 -7.73 14.44
N ALA A 54 10.31 -6.45 14.13
CA ALA A 54 10.07 -5.40 15.13
C ALA A 54 8.61 -5.39 15.58
N PRO A 55 8.33 -5.08 16.88
CA PRO A 55 6.97 -4.84 17.30
C PRO A 55 6.41 -3.58 16.64
N VAL A 56 5.12 -3.60 16.29
CA VAL A 56 4.41 -2.50 15.67
C VAL A 56 3.18 -2.13 16.47
N GLU A 57 3.02 -0.84 16.74
CA GLU A 57 1.80 -0.31 17.33
C GLU A 57 0.75 -0.01 16.27
N ASN A 58 -0.49 -0.34 16.60
CA ASN A 58 -1.68 -0.14 15.78
C ASN A 58 -2.77 0.52 16.63
N LEU A 59 -3.76 1.11 15.96
CA LEU A 59 -4.90 1.74 16.61
C LEU A 59 -6.20 1.24 15.99
N TYR A 60 -7.11 0.77 16.85
CA TYR A 60 -8.52 0.58 16.55
C TYR A 60 -9.36 1.59 17.31
N ALA A 61 -10.29 2.24 16.63
CA ALA A 61 -11.23 3.13 17.28
C ALA A 61 -12.64 2.95 16.73
N ARG A 62 -13.67 3.08 17.59
CA ARG A 62 -15.07 2.97 17.21
C ARG A 62 -15.95 3.95 17.93
N ILE A 63 -16.93 4.51 17.22
CA ILE A 63 -18.09 5.22 17.76
C ILE A 63 -19.37 4.57 17.21
N GLY A 64 -20.42 4.53 18.05
CA GLY A 64 -21.66 3.82 17.71
C GLY A 64 -21.58 2.31 17.98
N THR A 65 -22.74 1.66 18.03
CA THR A 65 -22.86 0.21 18.31
C THR A 65 -23.81 -0.51 17.37
N ALA A 66 -24.45 0.23 16.45
CA ALA A 66 -25.44 -0.28 15.51
C ALA A 66 -24.85 -0.49 14.12
N SER A 67 -25.53 -1.26 13.30
CA SER A 67 -25.32 -1.30 11.85
C SER A 67 -26.05 -0.12 11.18
N PRO A 68 -25.58 0.32 10.00
CA PRO A 68 -24.42 -0.19 9.29
C PRO A 68 -23.11 0.25 9.95
N HIS A 69 -22.02 -0.54 9.77
CA HIS A 69 -20.71 -0.26 10.34
C HIS A 69 -19.70 0.08 9.24
N PHE A 70 -19.34 1.33 9.16
CA PHE A 70 -18.39 1.88 8.21
C PHE A 70 -17.00 1.96 8.82
N ALA A 71 -15.96 1.58 8.06
CA ALA A 71 -14.59 1.73 8.50
C ALA A 71 -13.78 2.65 7.59
N PHE A 72 -12.94 3.50 8.18
CA PHE A 72 -11.78 4.08 7.51
C PHE A 72 -10.53 3.29 7.91
N ALA A 73 -9.67 3.02 6.92
CA ALA A 73 -8.38 2.38 7.17
C ALA A 73 -7.22 3.22 6.61
N GLY A 74 -6.03 3.03 7.19
CA GLY A 74 -4.82 3.69 6.72
C GLY A 74 -3.59 3.38 7.57
N HIS A 75 -2.45 3.93 7.16
CA HIS A 75 -1.18 3.78 7.85
C HIS A 75 -0.57 5.14 8.21
N VAL A 76 0.14 5.18 9.35
CA VAL A 76 0.86 6.37 9.80
C VAL A 76 2.36 6.26 9.60
N ASP A 77 2.87 5.06 9.34
CA ASP A 77 4.27 4.86 8.99
C ASP A 77 4.56 5.38 7.58
N VAL A 78 5.82 5.66 7.33
CA VAL A 78 6.29 6.22 6.06
C VAL A 78 7.63 5.59 5.68
N VAL A 79 7.94 5.54 4.37
CA VAL A 79 9.27 5.18 3.90
C VAL A 79 10.31 6.20 4.35
N PRO A 80 11.60 5.80 4.47
CA PRO A 80 12.68 6.74 4.76
C PRO A 80 12.69 7.93 3.79
N PRO A 81 12.97 9.17 4.28
CA PRO A 81 12.97 10.36 3.44
C PRO A 81 14.16 10.43 2.46
N GLY A 82 15.13 9.52 2.58
CA GLY A 82 16.39 9.58 1.84
C GLY A 82 17.31 10.70 2.33
N GLU A 83 18.08 11.28 1.41
CA GLU A 83 19.02 12.35 1.73
C GLU A 83 18.28 13.65 2.06
N GLN A 84 18.18 13.98 3.34
CA GLN A 84 17.43 15.17 3.80
C GLN A 84 17.96 16.48 3.20
N ALA A 85 19.26 16.56 2.86
CA ALA A 85 19.84 17.74 2.22
C ALA A 85 19.28 18.05 0.81
N LYS A 86 18.59 17.08 0.19
CA LYS A 86 17.93 17.28 -1.11
C LYS A 86 16.51 17.85 -0.99
N TRP A 87 15.95 17.90 0.24
CA TRP A 87 14.63 18.44 0.47
C TRP A 87 14.69 19.97 0.54
N THR A 88 13.79 20.66 -0.20
CA THR A 88 13.64 22.12 -0.10
C THR A 88 12.88 22.52 1.18
N HIS A 89 12.01 21.64 1.67
CA HIS A 89 11.33 21.73 2.96
C HIS A 89 11.67 20.49 3.79
N PRO A 90 12.12 20.62 5.05
CA PRO A 90 12.48 19.45 5.86
C PRO A 90 11.35 18.43 5.90
N PRO A 91 11.64 17.12 5.71
CA PRO A 91 10.61 16.08 5.46
C PRO A 91 9.59 15.91 6.57
N PHE A 92 9.89 16.38 7.79
CA PHE A 92 9.00 16.26 8.95
C PHE A 92 8.65 17.63 9.58
N ALA A 93 8.79 18.73 8.84
CA ALA A 93 8.41 20.06 9.35
C ALA A 93 6.90 20.33 9.16
N GLY A 94 6.27 19.76 8.15
CA GLY A 94 4.89 20.06 7.77
C GLY A 94 4.75 21.51 7.30
N ASP A 95 5.71 21.99 6.50
CA ASP A 95 5.74 23.35 5.99
C ASP A 95 4.63 23.56 4.95
N ILE A 96 4.08 24.77 4.96
CA ILE A 96 3.14 25.20 3.92
C ILE A 96 3.77 26.38 3.17
N ALA A 97 3.91 26.23 1.86
CA ALA A 97 4.35 27.29 0.96
C ALA A 97 3.41 27.35 -0.25
N ASP A 98 2.94 28.53 -0.59
CA ASP A 98 2.05 28.81 -1.72
C ASP A 98 0.84 27.85 -1.81
N GLY A 99 0.20 27.57 -0.67
CA GLY A 99 -0.96 26.67 -0.57
C GLY A 99 -0.63 25.19 -0.72
N THR A 100 0.64 24.81 -0.67
CA THR A 100 1.14 23.44 -0.77
C THR A 100 1.74 23.01 0.56
N LEU A 101 1.31 21.87 1.09
CA LEU A 101 1.84 21.21 2.29
C LEU A 101 2.92 20.21 1.89
N TYR A 102 4.12 20.38 2.43
CA TYR A 102 5.29 19.56 2.16
C TYR A 102 5.61 18.64 3.35
N GLY A 103 5.98 17.39 3.05
CA GLY A 103 6.50 16.46 4.03
C GLY A 103 6.39 15.00 3.60
N ARG A 104 7.26 14.14 4.11
CA ARG A 104 7.18 12.68 3.92
C ARG A 104 5.88 12.14 4.55
N GLY A 105 5.06 11.46 3.74
CA GLY A 105 3.72 11.01 4.13
C GLY A 105 2.62 12.03 3.84
N ALA A 106 2.91 13.19 3.23
CA ALA A 106 1.89 14.17 2.90
C ALA A 106 0.82 13.60 1.97
N VAL A 107 1.22 12.73 1.05
CA VAL A 107 0.36 12.01 0.12
C VAL A 107 0.12 10.58 0.59
N ASP A 108 1.15 9.90 1.05
CA ASP A 108 1.16 8.48 1.39
C ASP A 108 1.50 8.26 2.87
N MET A 109 0.46 8.06 3.75
CA MET A 109 -0.93 8.48 3.49
C MET A 109 -1.50 9.33 4.64
N LYS A 110 -0.62 10.07 5.38
CA LYS A 110 -1.03 10.92 6.53
C LYS A 110 -2.05 11.99 6.14
N GLY A 111 -1.95 12.55 4.92
CA GLY A 111 -2.94 13.49 4.41
C GLY A 111 -4.32 12.86 4.19
N GLY A 112 -4.35 11.60 3.74
CA GLY A 112 -5.58 10.82 3.62
C GLY A 112 -6.23 10.58 4.99
N ILE A 113 -5.42 10.19 6.01
CA ILE A 113 -5.88 10.02 7.40
C ILE A 113 -6.42 11.33 7.96
N ALA A 114 -5.69 12.44 7.80
CA ALA A 114 -6.12 13.75 8.28
C ALA A 114 -7.47 14.17 7.68
N SER A 115 -7.66 13.92 6.37
CA SER A 115 -8.92 14.18 5.68
C SER A 115 -10.06 13.30 6.20
N ALA A 116 -9.80 12.00 6.45
CA ALA A 116 -10.80 11.08 7.00
C ALA A 116 -11.17 11.46 8.45
N LEU A 117 -10.19 11.83 9.27
CA LEU A 117 -10.44 12.34 10.63
C LEU A 117 -11.30 13.60 10.58
N ALA A 118 -10.91 14.63 9.83
CA ALA A 118 -11.64 15.88 9.76
C ALA A 118 -13.10 15.66 9.28
N ALA A 119 -13.30 14.86 8.23
CA ALA A 119 -14.61 14.51 7.71
C ALA A 119 -15.49 13.81 8.76
N THR A 120 -14.90 12.87 9.50
CA THR A 120 -15.60 12.10 10.51
C THR A 120 -15.96 12.94 11.73
N LEU A 121 -15.04 13.77 12.22
CA LEU A 121 -15.27 14.68 13.35
C LEU A 121 -16.40 15.67 13.04
N ASP A 122 -16.37 16.25 11.85
CA ASP A 122 -17.44 17.15 11.39
C ASP A 122 -18.79 16.43 11.24
N TYR A 123 -18.77 15.19 10.69
CA TYR A 123 -20.00 14.40 10.55
C TYR A 123 -20.59 14.04 11.92
N VAL A 124 -19.79 13.49 12.83
CA VAL A 124 -20.23 13.10 14.18
C VAL A 124 -20.76 14.30 14.95
N ALA A 125 -20.09 15.46 14.90
CA ALA A 125 -20.55 16.69 15.52
C ALA A 125 -21.91 17.13 14.96
N ALA A 126 -22.12 17.08 13.64
CA ALA A 126 -23.39 17.42 13.00
C ALA A 126 -24.53 16.45 13.39
N GLN A 127 -24.21 15.21 13.77
CA GLN A 127 -25.15 14.21 14.28
C GLN A 127 -25.32 14.26 15.82
N GLY A 128 -24.87 15.33 16.48
CA GLY A 128 -24.96 15.46 17.94
C GLY A 128 -24.14 14.42 18.72
N GLY A 129 -23.04 13.93 18.15
CA GLY A 129 -22.14 12.96 18.75
C GLY A 129 -22.57 11.50 18.60
N ARG A 130 -23.61 11.20 17.83
CA ARG A 130 -24.15 9.83 17.67
C ARG A 130 -24.45 9.56 16.20
N PRO A 131 -23.57 8.88 15.45
CA PRO A 131 -23.84 8.49 14.08
C PRO A 131 -25.03 7.51 14.00
N ASN A 132 -25.74 7.52 12.88
CA ASN A 132 -26.78 6.53 12.60
C ASN A 132 -26.14 5.21 12.13
N GLY A 133 -25.53 4.47 13.07
CA GLY A 133 -24.75 3.28 12.82
C GLY A 133 -23.44 3.29 13.61
N SER A 134 -22.38 2.74 13.04
CA SER A 134 -21.04 2.75 13.63
C SER A 134 -19.98 3.22 12.66
N ILE A 135 -18.99 3.96 13.17
CA ILE A 135 -17.80 4.37 12.41
C ILE A 135 -16.56 3.87 13.14
N SER A 136 -15.66 3.21 12.43
CA SER A 136 -14.37 2.76 12.97
C SER A 136 -13.18 3.28 12.17
N PHE A 137 -12.03 3.36 12.87
CA PHE A 137 -10.73 3.59 12.28
C PHE A 137 -9.82 2.39 12.55
N LEU A 138 -9.15 1.92 11.50
CA LEU A 138 -8.14 0.85 11.50
C LEU A 138 -6.83 1.48 11.03
N ILE A 139 -5.95 1.85 11.96
CA ILE A 139 -4.72 2.58 11.65
C ILE A 139 -3.51 1.74 12.07
N THR A 140 -2.62 1.50 11.11
CA THR A 140 -1.40 0.71 11.31
C THR A 140 -0.13 1.56 11.26
N GLY A 141 0.97 0.99 11.78
CA GLY A 141 2.34 1.48 11.63
C GLY A 141 3.25 0.52 10.84
N ASP A 142 2.70 -0.38 10.00
CA ASP A 142 3.47 -1.41 9.26
C ASP A 142 2.84 -1.70 7.88
N GLU A 143 2.50 -0.67 7.10
CA GLU A 143 2.14 -0.83 5.68
C GLU A 143 3.37 -0.76 4.80
N GLU A 144 4.24 0.20 5.04
CA GLU A 144 5.45 0.51 4.29
C GLU A 144 6.64 -0.41 4.66
N GLY A 145 6.42 -1.31 5.61
CA GLY A 145 7.39 -2.27 6.08
C GLY A 145 7.12 -3.69 5.57
N VAL A 146 7.29 -4.67 6.47
CA VAL A 146 7.08 -6.09 6.13
C VAL A 146 5.61 -6.50 6.16
N ALA A 147 4.72 -5.64 6.66
CA ALA A 147 3.27 -5.81 6.71
C ALA A 147 2.80 -7.13 7.37
N VAL A 148 3.46 -7.53 8.44
CA VAL A 148 3.11 -8.74 9.21
C VAL A 148 2.56 -8.44 10.59
N ASN A 149 2.88 -7.26 11.16
CA ASN A 149 2.42 -6.83 12.48
C ASN A 149 1.41 -5.67 12.41
N GLY A 150 0.95 -5.32 11.20
CA GLY A 150 0.05 -4.22 10.90
C GLY A 150 -1.40 -4.65 10.73
N THR A 151 -2.03 -4.15 9.69
CA THR A 151 -3.45 -4.29 9.37
C THR A 151 -3.93 -5.73 9.38
N VAL A 152 -3.11 -6.69 8.89
CA VAL A 152 -3.49 -8.12 8.90
C VAL A 152 -3.87 -8.61 10.29
N LYS A 153 -3.11 -8.23 11.33
CA LYS A 153 -3.40 -8.60 12.72
C LYS A 153 -4.44 -7.70 13.36
N LEU A 154 -4.48 -6.43 12.97
CA LEU A 154 -5.45 -5.48 13.51
C LEU A 154 -6.88 -5.85 13.14
N VAL A 155 -7.15 -6.22 11.87
CA VAL A 155 -8.48 -6.67 11.45
C VAL A 155 -8.86 -8.02 12.09
N GLN A 156 -7.90 -8.93 12.23
CA GLN A 156 -8.12 -10.20 12.96
C GLN A 156 -8.45 -9.93 14.43
N TRP A 157 -7.68 -9.08 15.10
CA TRP A 157 -7.90 -8.68 16.51
C TRP A 157 -9.29 -8.08 16.72
N ALA A 158 -9.75 -7.24 15.79
CA ALA A 158 -11.09 -6.67 15.84
C ALA A 158 -12.17 -7.75 15.65
N ALA A 159 -12.03 -8.62 14.66
CA ALA A 159 -12.98 -9.70 14.38
C ALA A 159 -13.10 -10.69 15.58
N GLU A 160 -11.99 -11.05 16.24
CA GLU A 160 -11.97 -11.90 17.43
C GLU A 160 -12.74 -11.29 18.61
N ARG A 161 -13.00 -9.97 18.58
CA ARG A 161 -13.79 -9.21 19.56
C ARG A 161 -15.22 -8.98 19.13
N GLY A 162 -15.62 -9.62 18.04
CA GLY A 162 -16.99 -9.53 17.51
C GLY A 162 -17.26 -8.30 16.65
N GLU A 163 -16.20 -7.57 16.26
CA GLU A 163 -16.35 -6.47 15.31
C GLU A 163 -16.61 -7.01 13.90
N THR A 164 -17.65 -6.48 13.27
CA THR A 164 -18.01 -6.77 11.89
C THR A 164 -18.14 -5.46 11.13
N PHE A 165 -17.49 -5.36 9.98
CA PHE A 165 -17.52 -4.18 9.14
C PHE A 165 -18.41 -4.46 7.94
N ASP A 166 -19.31 -3.53 7.58
CA ASP A 166 -20.10 -3.65 6.36
C ASP A 166 -19.30 -3.18 5.15
N HIS A 167 -18.54 -2.09 5.29
CA HIS A 167 -17.73 -1.50 4.21
C HIS A 167 -16.54 -0.72 4.76
N CYS A 168 -15.47 -0.60 3.94
CA CYS A 168 -14.28 0.15 4.28
C CYS A 168 -13.84 1.08 3.13
N VAL A 169 -13.36 2.27 3.51
CA VAL A 169 -12.56 3.13 2.62
C VAL A 169 -11.13 3.19 3.18
N LEU A 170 -10.17 2.79 2.37
CA LEU A 170 -8.74 2.92 2.65
C LEU A 170 -8.24 4.20 1.99
N GLY A 171 -7.60 5.08 2.77
CA GLY A 171 -7.22 6.43 2.34
C GLY A 171 -5.94 6.53 1.49
N GLU A 172 -5.53 5.44 0.86
CA GLU A 172 -4.37 5.36 -0.03
C GLU A 172 -4.45 6.34 -1.21
N PRO A 173 -3.32 6.92 -1.66
CA PRO A 173 -3.30 7.80 -2.83
C PRO A 173 -3.76 7.05 -4.07
N SER A 174 -4.93 7.39 -4.55
CA SER A 174 -5.59 6.72 -5.66
C SER A 174 -5.72 7.59 -6.90
N ASN A 175 -5.81 8.90 -6.73
CA ASN A 175 -6.03 9.84 -7.82
C ASN A 175 -4.74 10.10 -8.62
N ALA A 176 -4.86 10.23 -9.95
CA ALA A 176 -3.74 10.37 -10.87
C ALA A 176 -3.32 11.84 -11.05
N GLU A 177 -4.26 12.73 -11.30
CA GLU A 177 -4.01 14.16 -11.57
C GLU A 177 -4.79 15.08 -10.65
N THR A 178 -6.02 14.75 -10.33
CA THR A 178 -6.91 15.60 -9.52
C THR A 178 -7.84 14.75 -8.66
N ILE A 179 -8.22 15.26 -7.49
CA ILE A 179 -9.18 14.55 -6.63
C ILE A 179 -10.47 14.23 -7.39
N GLY A 180 -10.89 12.97 -7.30
CA GLY A 180 -12.12 12.45 -7.92
C GLY A 180 -11.94 11.91 -9.33
N ASP A 181 -10.73 11.83 -9.87
CA ASP A 181 -10.49 11.23 -11.18
C ASP A 181 -10.40 9.70 -11.15
N THR A 182 -9.94 9.12 -10.03
CA THR A 182 -9.70 7.68 -9.94
C THR A 182 -10.02 7.13 -8.55
N ILE A 183 -10.65 5.96 -8.51
CA ILE A 183 -10.85 5.12 -7.33
C ILE A 183 -10.22 3.75 -7.59
N LYS A 184 -9.50 3.19 -6.62
CA LYS A 184 -8.98 1.83 -6.73
C LYS A 184 -9.99 0.83 -6.19
N VAL A 185 -10.33 -0.12 -7.03
CA VAL A 185 -11.32 -1.19 -6.74
C VAL A 185 -10.66 -2.56 -6.64
N GLY A 186 -9.35 -2.61 -6.77
CA GLY A 186 -8.54 -3.82 -6.67
C GLY A 186 -7.07 -3.52 -6.86
N ARG A 187 -6.24 -4.50 -6.57
CA ARG A 187 -4.78 -4.42 -6.72
C ARG A 187 -4.23 -5.71 -7.31
N ARG A 188 -3.17 -5.59 -8.11
CA ARG A 188 -2.41 -6.74 -8.58
C ARG A 188 -1.64 -7.36 -7.42
N GLY A 189 -1.44 -8.67 -7.50
CA GLY A 189 -0.56 -9.40 -6.59
C GLY A 189 0.92 -9.08 -6.85
N SER A 190 1.76 -9.45 -5.89
CA SER A 190 3.21 -9.28 -5.97
C SER A 190 3.92 -10.54 -5.52
N LEU A 191 4.90 -11.01 -6.29
CA LEU A 191 5.69 -12.19 -5.99
C LEU A 191 7.16 -11.92 -6.31
N ASN A 192 8.05 -12.16 -5.35
CA ASN A 192 9.49 -11.99 -5.49
C ASN A 192 10.20 -13.32 -5.61
N GLY A 193 11.28 -13.35 -6.38
CA GLY A 193 12.17 -14.50 -6.46
C GLY A 193 13.59 -14.11 -6.81
N THR A 194 14.51 -14.98 -6.46
CA THR A 194 15.93 -14.92 -6.84
C THR A 194 16.27 -16.14 -7.67
N LEU A 195 16.55 -15.93 -8.95
CA LEU A 195 17.08 -16.97 -9.83
C LEU A 195 18.56 -17.15 -9.51
N VAL A 196 18.93 -18.35 -9.14
CA VAL A 196 20.33 -18.74 -8.82
C VAL A 196 20.81 -19.75 -9.85
N VAL A 197 21.97 -19.49 -10.43
CA VAL A 197 22.64 -20.42 -11.35
C VAL A 197 23.99 -20.80 -10.76
N THR A 198 24.18 -22.08 -10.59
CA THR A 198 25.43 -22.65 -10.07
C THR A 198 26.26 -23.19 -11.24
N GLY A 199 27.55 -22.90 -11.19
CA GLY A 199 28.56 -23.39 -12.14
C GLY A 199 29.76 -23.96 -11.44
N LYS A 200 30.87 -24.02 -12.16
CA LYS A 200 32.15 -24.46 -11.65
C LYS A 200 33.21 -23.37 -11.84
N GLN A 201 33.74 -22.88 -10.72
CA GLN A 201 34.81 -21.88 -10.74
C GLN A 201 36.05 -22.37 -11.45
N GLY A 202 36.73 -21.48 -12.20
CA GLY A 202 37.98 -21.82 -12.89
C GLY A 202 38.68 -20.62 -13.50
N HIS A 203 39.84 -20.86 -14.08
CA HIS A 203 40.61 -19.80 -14.75
C HIS A 203 40.02 -19.50 -16.14
N VAL A 204 39.82 -18.23 -16.46
CA VAL A 204 39.17 -17.78 -17.71
C VAL A 204 39.93 -18.28 -18.98
N ALA A 205 41.24 -18.54 -18.90
CA ALA A 205 42.02 -19.05 -20.01
C ALA A 205 41.81 -20.56 -20.29
N TYR A 206 41.12 -21.27 -19.38
CA TYR A 206 40.84 -22.71 -19.48
C TYR A 206 39.34 -22.97 -19.27
N PRO A 207 38.46 -22.41 -20.15
CA PRO A 207 37.04 -22.47 -19.96
C PRO A 207 36.48 -23.90 -20.02
N GLU A 208 37.19 -24.84 -20.64
CA GLU A 208 36.85 -26.27 -20.70
C GLU A 208 36.94 -26.98 -19.34
N ARG A 209 37.60 -26.37 -18.33
CA ARG A 209 37.77 -26.89 -16.98
C ARG A 209 36.82 -26.27 -15.99
N ALA A 210 36.00 -25.29 -16.43
CA ALA A 210 35.08 -24.54 -15.65
C ALA A 210 33.66 -24.63 -16.25
N GLU A 211 32.67 -24.19 -15.48
CA GLU A 211 31.30 -23.98 -15.97
C GLU A 211 30.88 -22.57 -15.58
N ASN A 212 30.70 -21.71 -16.57
CA ASN A 212 30.39 -20.29 -16.31
C ASN A 212 28.90 -20.07 -16.06
N PRO A 213 28.45 -19.80 -14.81
CA PRO A 213 27.05 -19.63 -14.47
C PRO A 213 26.43 -18.36 -15.10
N VAL A 214 27.26 -17.38 -15.45
CA VAL A 214 26.77 -16.13 -16.08
C VAL A 214 26.10 -16.42 -17.42
N ARG A 215 26.64 -17.37 -18.22
CA ARG A 215 26.02 -17.76 -19.50
C ARG A 215 24.65 -18.41 -19.29
N GLY A 216 24.55 -19.27 -18.28
CA GLY A 216 23.28 -19.89 -17.88
C GLY A 216 22.28 -18.87 -17.38
N LEU A 217 22.70 -17.94 -16.52
CA LEU A 217 21.85 -16.90 -15.98
C LEU A 217 21.25 -16.02 -17.10
N VAL A 218 22.07 -15.53 -18.03
CA VAL A 218 21.62 -14.72 -19.17
C VAL A 218 20.63 -15.49 -20.04
N ALA A 219 20.89 -16.77 -20.31
CA ALA A 219 19.98 -17.61 -21.10
C ALA A 219 18.62 -17.79 -20.42
N LEU A 220 18.59 -18.08 -19.11
CA LEU A 220 17.35 -18.25 -18.35
C LEU A 220 16.58 -16.93 -18.23
N MET A 221 17.24 -15.82 -17.91
CA MET A 221 16.61 -14.49 -17.87
C MET A 221 15.96 -14.15 -19.22
N SER A 222 16.69 -14.35 -20.32
CA SER A 222 16.16 -14.11 -21.69
C SER A 222 14.90 -14.95 -21.95
N ALA A 223 14.92 -16.22 -21.56
CA ALA A 223 13.78 -17.13 -21.76
C ALA A 223 12.58 -16.72 -20.90
N LEU A 224 12.79 -16.28 -19.67
CA LEU A 224 11.71 -15.84 -18.78
C LEU A 224 11.03 -14.55 -19.27
N MET A 225 11.78 -13.66 -19.94
CA MET A 225 11.29 -12.42 -20.54
C MET A 225 10.76 -12.58 -21.97
N ALA A 226 11.00 -13.71 -22.65
CA ALA A 226 10.73 -13.90 -24.07
C ALA A 226 9.23 -13.85 -24.42
N SER A 227 8.36 -14.16 -23.48
CA SER A 227 6.91 -14.21 -23.71
C SER A 227 6.16 -13.58 -22.54
N PRO A 228 5.07 -12.85 -22.80
CA PRO A 228 4.22 -12.32 -21.74
C PRO A 228 3.73 -13.44 -20.82
N LEU A 229 3.41 -13.11 -19.58
CA LEU A 229 2.82 -14.04 -18.61
C LEU A 229 1.35 -14.30 -18.97
N ASP A 230 0.65 -13.25 -19.39
CA ASP A 230 -0.72 -13.20 -19.86
C ASP A 230 -0.95 -11.93 -20.69
N HIS A 231 -2.19 -11.70 -21.12
CA HIS A 231 -2.59 -10.52 -21.89
C HIS A 231 -3.53 -9.58 -21.14
N GLY A 232 -3.63 -9.72 -19.82
CA GLY A 232 -4.57 -8.99 -19.00
C GLY A 232 -5.94 -9.66 -18.93
N SER A 233 -6.82 -9.05 -18.16
CA SER A 233 -8.23 -9.44 -18.03
C SER A 233 -9.15 -8.24 -18.27
N ALA A 234 -10.45 -8.44 -18.14
CA ALA A 234 -11.42 -7.35 -18.22
C ALA A 234 -11.22 -6.27 -17.14
N ARG A 235 -10.49 -6.58 -16.06
CA ARG A 235 -10.31 -5.72 -14.89
C ARG A 235 -8.86 -5.32 -14.62
N PHE A 236 -7.90 -6.00 -15.22
CA PHE A 236 -6.48 -5.82 -14.95
C PHE A 236 -5.65 -5.75 -16.22
N ASP A 237 -4.61 -4.92 -16.16
CA ASP A 237 -3.54 -4.97 -17.16
C ASP A 237 -2.80 -6.32 -17.08
N ALA A 238 -2.00 -6.62 -18.10
CA ALA A 238 -1.19 -7.84 -18.17
C ALA A 238 -0.21 -7.92 -16.98
N SER A 239 0.03 -9.15 -16.55
CA SER A 239 1.08 -9.43 -15.55
C SER A 239 2.45 -9.20 -16.17
N ASN A 240 3.39 -8.69 -15.37
CA ASN A 240 4.76 -8.44 -15.81
C ASN A 240 5.78 -9.01 -14.84
N LEU A 241 6.91 -9.47 -15.39
CA LEU A 241 8.09 -9.90 -14.67
C LEU A 241 9.23 -8.94 -15.00
N GLU A 242 9.85 -8.37 -13.93
CA GLU A 242 11.00 -7.47 -14.07
C GLU A 242 12.18 -7.97 -13.25
N PHE A 243 13.34 -8.11 -13.87
CA PHE A 243 14.58 -8.33 -13.15
C PHE A 243 15.09 -7.01 -12.56
N THR A 244 15.35 -7.01 -11.25
CA THR A 244 15.68 -5.79 -10.51
C THR A 244 17.16 -5.74 -10.09
N SER A 245 17.87 -6.89 -10.11
CA SER A 245 19.29 -6.98 -9.78
C SER A 245 19.92 -8.17 -10.47
N ILE A 246 21.21 -8.03 -10.82
CA ILE A 246 22.09 -9.12 -11.24
C ILE A 246 23.33 -9.05 -10.37
N ASP A 247 23.56 -10.10 -9.57
CA ASP A 247 24.60 -10.14 -8.56
C ASP A 247 25.53 -11.33 -8.82
N ILE A 248 26.78 -11.03 -9.19
CA ILE A 248 27.82 -12.03 -9.42
C ILE A 248 28.91 -11.90 -8.37
N GLY A 249 29.18 -10.67 -7.92
CA GLY A 249 30.12 -10.38 -6.84
C GLY A 249 31.57 -10.78 -7.12
N ASN A 250 31.94 -10.99 -8.41
CA ASN A 250 33.28 -11.44 -8.79
C ASN A 250 34.24 -10.27 -9.04
N PRO A 251 35.17 -9.95 -8.12
CA PRO A 251 36.10 -8.84 -8.26
C PRO A 251 37.32 -9.17 -9.15
N VAL A 252 37.44 -10.41 -9.60
CA VAL A 252 38.67 -10.92 -10.26
C VAL A 252 38.38 -11.25 -11.73
N VAL A 253 38.96 -10.49 -12.65
CA VAL A 253 38.67 -10.55 -14.09
C VAL A 253 39.13 -11.84 -14.79
N ASN A 254 40.12 -12.55 -14.24
CA ASN A 254 40.65 -13.81 -14.81
C ASN A 254 40.06 -15.06 -14.12
N LEU A 255 39.02 -14.93 -13.32
CA LEU A 255 38.29 -15.98 -12.63
C LEU A 255 36.87 -16.13 -13.18
N ILE A 256 36.49 -17.32 -13.61
CA ILE A 256 35.09 -17.69 -13.86
C ILE A 256 34.43 -17.92 -12.48
N PRO A 257 33.33 -17.25 -12.13
CA PRO A 257 32.67 -17.43 -10.83
C PRO A 257 32.00 -18.80 -10.72
N GLY A 258 31.74 -19.23 -9.48
CA GLY A 258 31.02 -20.48 -9.20
C GLY A 258 29.51 -20.33 -9.14
N GLU A 259 28.99 -19.09 -9.03
CA GLU A 259 27.59 -18.80 -8.90
C GLU A 259 27.25 -17.42 -9.52
N ALA A 260 26.04 -17.27 -9.99
CA ALA A 260 25.46 -16.00 -10.44
C ALA A 260 23.97 -15.95 -10.05
N ARG A 261 23.48 -14.76 -9.64
CA ARG A 261 22.12 -14.56 -9.15
C ARG A 261 21.44 -13.39 -9.86
N ALA A 262 20.12 -13.47 -10.01
CA ALA A 262 19.30 -12.36 -10.46
C ALA A 262 17.99 -12.30 -9.66
N ARG A 263 17.68 -11.14 -9.07
CA ARG A 263 16.42 -10.92 -8.37
C ARG A 263 15.38 -10.38 -9.34
N PHE A 264 14.14 -10.81 -9.15
CA PHE A 264 13.01 -10.35 -9.95
C PHE A 264 11.75 -10.17 -9.10
N ASN A 265 10.86 -9.31 -9.57
CA ASN A 265 9.50 -9.15 -9.06
C ASN A 265 8.49 -9.45 -10.17
N ILE A 266 7.40 -10.09 -9.81
CA ILE A 266 6.24 -10.31 -10.68
C ILE A 266 5.06 -9.54 -10.10
N ARG A 267 4.48 -8.62 -10.91
CA ARG A 267 3.16 -8.06 -10.64
C ARG A 267 2.13 -8.83 -11.45
N PHE A 268 1.16 -9.44 -10.78
CA PHE A 268 0.24 -10.37 -11.43
C PHE A 268 -1.23 -10.01 -11.19
N ASN A 269 -2.03 -10.33 -12.18
CA ASN A 269 -3.48 -10.10 -12.23
C ASN A 269 -4.26 -11.36 -11.82
N ASP A 270 -5.58 -11.32 -11.98
CA ASP A 270 -6.52 -12.38 -11.61
C ASP A 270 -6.49 -13.62 -12.53
N CYS A 271 -5.67 -13.62 -13.60
CA CYS A 271 -5.41 -14.83 -14.41
C CYS A 271 -4.49 -15.83 -13.68
N HIS A 272 -3.80 -15.38 -12.62
CA HIS A 272 -2.80 -16.15 -11.91
C HIS A 272 -3.00 -16.17 -10.40
N SER A 273 -2.50 -17.22 -9.77
CA SER A 273 -2.17 -17.26 -8.34
C SER A 273 -0.66 -17.32 -8.17
N GLN A 274 -0.15 -17.07 -6.96
CA GLN A 274 1.27 -17.27 -6.66
C GLN A 274 1.74 -18.68 -7.02
N THR A 275 0.92 -19.70 -6.71
CA THR A 275 1.24 -21.10 -7.04
C THR A 275 1.33 -21.33 -8.54
N SER A 276 0.36 -20.83 -9.33
CA SER A 276 0.36 -21.02 -10.79
C SER A 276 1.54 -20.31 -11.45
N LEU A 277 1.94 -19.12 -10.92
CA LEU A 277 3.10 -18.40 -11.41
C LEU A 277 4.41 -19.12 -11.12
N LYS A 278 4.60 -19.63 -9.90
CA LYS A 278 5.78 -20.44 -9.55
C LYS A 278 5.95 -21.59 -10.54
N VAL A 279 4.88 -22.36 -10.76
CA VAL A 279 4.88 -23.48 -11.73
C VAL A 279 5.20 -23.00 -13.15
N LEU A 280 4.62 -21.89 -13.60
CA LEU A 280 4.87 -21.35 -14.94
C LEU A 280 6.33 -20.90 -15.13
N ILE A 281 6.86 -20.16 -14.17
CA ILE A 281 8.24 -19.64 -14.22
C ILE A 281 9.26 -20.77 -14.14
N GLU A 282 9.06 -21.71 -13.22
CA GLU A 282 9.94 -22.88 -13.08
C GLU A 282 9.91 -23.75 -14.34
N LYS A 283 8.73 -23.94 -14.95
CA LYS A 283 8.61 -24.64 -16.22
C LYS A 283 9.37 -23.93 -17.33
N ARG A 284 9.22 -22.63 -17.51
CA ARG A 284 9.96 -21.85 -18.54
C ARG A 284 11.47 -21.94 -18.33
N ALA A 285 11.94 -21.85 -17.09
CA ALA A 285 13.34 -21.99 -16.74
C ALA A 285 13.87 -23.40 -17.03
N ALA A 286 13.12 -24.45 -16.67
CA ALA A 286 13.47 -25.84 -16.92
C ALA A 286 13.57 -26.14 -18.43
N ASP A 287 12.59 -25.68 -19.20
CA ASP A 287 12.57 -25.85 -20.66
C ASP A 287 13.82 -25.17 -21.29
N ALA A 288 14.18 -23.98 -20.85
CA ALA A 288 15.35 -23.25 -21.33
C ALA A 288 16.67 -23.86 -20.88
N ALA A 289 16.73 -24.37 -19.65
CA ALA A 289 17.91 -25.04 -19.12
C ALA A 289 18.22 -26.34 -19.87
N ALA A 290 17.20 -27.03 -20.38
CA ALA A 290 17.30 -28.29 -21.13
C ALA A 290 18.20 -29.36 -20.45
N GLY A 291 18.20 -29.37 -19.11
CA GLY A 291 19.03 -30.26 -18.29
C GLY A 291 20.55 -29.96 -18.28
N ARG A 292 20.97 -28.81 -18.87
CA ARG A 292 22.39 -28.43 -19.01
C ARG A 292 22.81 -27.27 -18.12
N ILE A 293 21.86 -26.60 -17.47
CA ILE A 293 22.12 -25.47 -16.55
C ILE A 293 21.67 -25.92 -15.17
N HIS A 294 22.53 -25.80 -14.19
CA HIS A 294 22.19 -26.04 -12.78
C HIS A 294 21.61 -24.75 -12.20
N TRP A 295 20.34 -24.78 -11.83
CA TRP A 295 19.62 -23.61 -11.35
C TRP A 295 18.56 -23.98 -10.31
N HIS A 296 18.16 -22.98 -9.52
CA HIS A 296 16.95 -23.00 -8.70
C HIS A 296 16.42 -21.57 -8.54
N ILE A 297 15.22 -21.44 -8.01
CA ILE A 297 14.62 -20.14 -7.63
C ILE A 297 14.34 -20.17 -6.14
N ASP A 298 14.93 -19.20 -5.43
CA ASP A 298 14.57 -18.90 -4.04
C ASP A 298 13.35 -17.96 -4.08
N TRP A 299 12.18 -18.50 -3.73
CA TRP A 299 10.95 -17.72 -3.66
C TRP A 299 10.81 -17.07 -2.29
N GLU A 300 10.54 -15.75 -2.28
CA GLU A 300 10.22 -15.05 -1.04
C GLU A 300 8.76 -15.32 -0.63
N PRO A 301 8.47 -15.43 0.68
CA PRO A 301 7.10 -15.45 1.16
C PRO A 301 6.37 -14.17 0.73
N SER A 302 5.14 -14.30 0.28
CA SER A 302 4.31 -13.15 -0.10
C SER A 302 2.91 -13.28 0.51
N ASN A 303 2.38 -12.17 1.02
CA ASN A 303 0.99 -12.01 1.46
C ASN A 303 0.19 -11.11 0.49
N ALA A 304 0.75 -10.83 -0.69
CA ALA A 304 0.19 -9.92 -1.67
C ALA A 304 -0.50 -10.68 -2.81
N ASP A 305 -1.69 -11.20 -2.54
CA ASP A 305 -2.55 -11.78 -3.57
C ASP A 305 -3.35 -10.69 -4.30
N THR A 306 -3.70 -10.98 -5.55
CA THR A 306 -4.62 -10.14 -6.34
C THR A 306 -5.99 -10.09 -5.71
N PHE A 307 -6.62 -8.93 -5.75
CA PHE A 307 -8.03 -8.79 -5.41
C PHE A 307 -8.72 -7.72 -6.26
N VAL A 308 -10.02 -7.84 -6.39
CA VAL A 308 -10.91 -6.82 -6.95
C VAL A 308 -12.26 -6.95 -6.24
N ILE A 309 -12.90 -5.81 -5.96
CA ILE A 309 -14.26 -5.81 -5.47
C ILE A 309 -15.24 -5.88 -6.64
N GLU A 310 -16.38 -6.55 -6.42
CA GLU A 310 -17.47 -6.57 -7.40
C GLU A 310 -18.20 -5.21 -7.41
N PRO A 311 -18.68 -4.76 -8.60
CA PRO A 311 -19.60 -3.65 -8.67
C PRO A 311 -20.82 -3.88 -7.79
N GLY A 312 -21.27 -2.83 -7.10
CA GLY A 312 -22.42 -2.93 -6.20
C GLY A 312 -22.77 -1.62 -5.52
N PRO A 313 -23.83 -1.61 -4.69
CA PRO A 313 -24.37 -0.39 -4.09
C PRO A 313 -23.35 0.47 -3.34
N PHE A 314 -22.38 -0.15 -2.67
CA PHE A 314 -21.35 0.59 -1.97
C PHE A 314 -20.42 1.37 -2.91
N LEU A 315 -19.95 0.72 -3.98
CA LEU A 315 -19.10 1.38 -4.97
C LEU A 315 -19.84 2.49 -5.67
N ASP A 316 -21.12 2.27 -6.02
CA ASP A 316 -21.98 3.27 -6.64
C ASP A 316 -22.20 4.49 -5.72
N LEU A 317 -22.42 4.24 -4.42
CA LEU A 317 -22.53 5.27 -3.39
C LEU A 317 -21.26 6.12 -3.31
N VAL A 318 -20.08 5.48 -3.24
CA VAL A 318 -18.79 6.19 -3.16
C VAL A 318 -18.56 7.02 -4.42
N CYS A 319 -18.78 6.45 -5.61
CA CYS A 319 -18.66 7.17 -6.88
C CYS A 319 -19.62 8.39 -6.94
N ALA A 320 -20.86 8.21 -6.49
CA ALA A 320 -21.83 9.29 -6.46
C ALA A 320 -21.44 10.40 -5.47
N ALA A 321 -20.92 10.05 -4.29
CA ALA A 321 -20.43 11.02 -3.31
C ALA A 321 -19.24 11.83 -3.84
N ILE A 322 -18.30 11.18 -4.52
CA ILE A 322 -17.16 11.84 -5.19
C ILE A 322 -17.68 12.81 -6.26
N LYS A 323 -18.62 12.36 -7.08
CA LYS A 323 -19.21 13.18 -8.13
C LYS A 323 -19.95 14.40 -7.59
N ASP A 324 -20.67 14.27 -6.47
CA ASP A 324 -21.37 15.40 -5.83
C ASP A 324 -20.40 16.52 -5.47
N VAL A 325 -19.19 16.18 -5.02
CA VAL A 325 -18.19 17.15 -4.54
C VAL A 325 -17.32 17.67 -5.67
N THR A 326 -16.89 16.79 -6.57
CA THR A 326 -15.87 17.12 -7.58
C THR A 326 -16.44 17.38 -8.97
N GLY A 327 -17.70 17.02 -9.20
CA GLY A 327 -18.33 17.01 -10.53
C GLY A 327 -17.86 15.89 -11.46
N LYS A 328 -16.90 15.05 -11.00
CA LYS A 328 -16.27 14.01 -11.83
C LYS A 328 -16.84 12.64 -11.54
N GLN A 329 -16.94 11.82 -12.58
CA GLN A 329 -17.18 10.40 -12.45
C GLN A 329 -15.82 9.69 -12.36
N PRO A 330 -15.45 9.09 -11.21
CA PRO A 330 -14.14 8.49 -11.06
C PRO A 330 -13.96 7.27 -11.98
N LYS A 331 -12.76 7.11 -12.53
CA LYS A 331 -12.35 5.89 -13.22
C LYS A 331 -12.09 4.78 -12.20
N LEU A 332 -12.67 3.61 -12.42
CA LEU A 332 -12.35 2.43 -11.62
C LEU A 332 -11.00 1.84 -12.10
N SER A 333 -10.08 1.60 -11.18
CA SER A 333 -8.73 1.17 -11.51
C SER A 333 -8.23 0.07 -10.58
N THR A 334 -7.42 -0.82 -11.13
CA THR A 334 -6.71 -1.88 -10.40
C THR A 334 -5.18 -1.72 -10.51
N SER A 335 -4.73 -0.60 -11.08
CA SER A 335 -3.30 -0.31 -11.31
C SER A 335 -2.57 0.06 -10.00
N GLY A 336 -1.25 0.01 -10.04
CA GLY A 336 -0.37 0.43 -8.94
C GLY A 336 0.22 -0.73 -8.15
N GLY A 337 0.82 -0.40 -7.00
CA GLY A 337 1.41 -1.35 -6.05
C GLY A 337 0.38 -2.15 -5.26
N THR A 338 0.84 -2.90 -4.27
CA THR A 338 -0.03 -3.54 -3.27
C THR A 338 -0.46 -2.50 -2.22
N SER A 339 -1.46 -2.82 -1.41
CA SER A 339 -1.91 -2.03 -0.27
C SER A 339 -2.56 -2.94 0.77
N ASP A 340 -2.83 -2.41 1.94
CA ASP A 340 -3.49 -3.14 3.03
C ASP A 340 -4.95 -3.53 2.73
N ALA A 341 -5.54 -3.01 1.67
CA ALA A 341 -6.83 -3.51 1.18
C ALA A 341 -6.81 -5.02 0.93
N ARG A 342 -5.64 -5.62 0.60
CA ARG A 342 -5.47 -7.07 0.45
C ARG A 342 -5.83 -7.88 1.70
N PHE A 343 -5.75 -7.29 2.87
CA PHE A 343 -6.14 -7.91 4.14
C PHE A 343 -7.59 -7.60 4.51
N ILE A 344 -8.00 -6.34 4.33
CA ILE A 344 -9.33 -5.84 4.70
C ILE A 344 -10.43 -6.51 3.88
N LYS A 345 -10.17 -6.80 2.61
CA LYS A 345 -11.10 -7.49 1.69
C LYS A 345 -11.66 -8.80 2.20
N ASN A 346 -10.95 -9.47 3.14
CA ASN A 346 -11.38 -10.73 3.72
C ASN A 346 -12.45 -10.54 4.81
N TYR A 347 -12.71 -9.31 5.22
CA TYR A 347 -13.63 -8.94 6.29
C TYR A 347 -14.80 -8.09 5.78
N CYS A 348 -14.58 -7.24 4.80
CA CYS A 348 -15.63 -6.43 4.16
C CYS A 348 -15.19 -5.92 2.77
N PRO A 349 -16.14 -5.50 1.91
CA PRO A 349 -15.82 -4.76 0.70
C PRO A 349 -15.01 -3.50 1.02
N VAL A 350 -13.90 -3.28 0.30
CA VAL A 350 -12.99 -2.16 0.49
C VAL A 350 -12.68 -1.47 -0.83
N VAL A 351 -12.73 -0.14 -0.84
CA VAL A 351 -12.24 0.70 -1.93
C VAL A 351 -11.11 1.59 -1.45
N GLU A 352 -10.22 1.97 -2.35
CA GLU A 352 -9.17 2.92 -2.02
C GLU A 352 -9.48 4.26 -2.71
N PHE A 353 -9.55 5.30 -1.90
CA PHE A 353 -9.75 6.65 -2.37
C PHE A 353 -9.01 7.62 -1.45
N GLY A 354 -8.06 8.37 -2.01
CA GLY A 354 -7.21 9.30 -1.25
C GLY A 354 -6.67 10.44 -2.13
N LEU A 355 -5.49 10.93 -1.80
CA LEU A 355 -4.88 12.07 -2.47
C LEU A 355 -4.32 11.73 -3.87
N VAL A 356 -3.79 12.77 -4.53
CA VAL A 356 -3.12 12.63 -5.83
C VAL A 356 -1.71 12.08 -5.62
N GLY A 357 -1.41 10.91 -6.20
CA GLY A 357 -0.21 10.12 -5.92
C GLY A 357 1.10 10.58 -6.59
N GLN A 358 1.13 11.71 -7.30
CA GLN A 358 2.25 12.08 -8.17
C GLN A 358 3.59 12.30 -7.46
N SER A 359 3.59 12.74 -6.21
CA SER A 359 4.81 12.99 -5.44
C SER A 359 5.15 11.91 -4.40
N MET A 360 4.38 10.83 -4.38
CA MET A 360 4.56 9.70 -3.47
C MET A 360 5.99 9.15 -3.53
N HIS A 361 6.62 8.92 -2.36
CA HIS A 361 7.98 8.42 -2.16
C HIS A 361 9.11 9.32 -2.74
N GLN A 362 8.79 10.49 -3.30
CA GLN A 362 9.79 11.42 -3.84
C GLN A 362 10.34 12.37 -2.76
N VAL A 363 11.46 12.98 -3.04
CA VAL A 363 11.92 14.19 -2.33
C VAL A 363 10.90 15.29 -2.58
N ASP A 364 10.65 16.13 -1.58
CA ASP A 364 9.62 17.17 -1.61
C ASP A 364 8.20 16.61 -1.90
N GLU A 365 7.90 15.44 -1.29
CA GLU A 365 6.55 14.90 -1.27
C GLU A 365 5.57 15.95 -0.73
N ARG A 366 4.44 16.14 -1.43
CA ARG A 366 3.55 17.26 -1.16
C ARG A 366 2.13 17.03 -1.63
N THR A 367 1.19 17.71 -1.00
CA THR A 367 -0.21 17.85 -1.44
C THR A 367 -0.66 19.29 -1.31
N THR A 368 -1.69 19.71 -2.04
CA THR A 368 -2.25 21.05 -1.86
C THR A 368 -3.23 21.10 -0.69
N VAL A 369 -3.34 22.25 -0.03
CA VAL A 369 -4.37 22.49 1.00
C VAL A 369 -5.77 22.36 0.39
N ALA A 370 -5.92 22.70 -0.89
CA ALA A 370 -7.18 22.55 -1.63
C ALA A 370 -7.55 21.08 -1.85
N ASP A 371 -6.57 20.20 -2.11
CA ASP A 371 -6.82 18.76 -2.26
C ASP A 371 -7.22 18.11 -0.93
N LEU A 372 -6.57 18.49 0.17
CA LEU A 372 -6.98 18.05 1.52
C LEU A 372 -8.43 18.45 1.82
N ALA A 373 -8.80 19.68 1.54
CA ALA A 373 -10.16 20.16 1.74
C ALA A 373 -11.18 19.43 0.85
N THR A 374 -10.83 19.19 -0.42
CA THR A 374 -11.69 18.48 -1.37
C THR A 374 -11.87 17.01 -0.98
N LEU A 375 -10.79 16.34 -0.58
CA LEU A 375 -10.85 14.94 -0.10
C LEU A 375 -11.69 14.83 1.18
N THR A 376 -11.52 15.78 2.12
CA THR A 376 -12.32 15.87 3.34
C THR A 376 -13.81 16.01 3.02
N ALA A 377 -14.16 16.89 2.09
CA ALA A 377 -15.54 17.08 1.65
C ALA A 377 -16.11 15.80 1.01
N ALA A 378 -15.31 15.09 0.21
CA ALA A 378 -15.72 13.83 -0.41
C ALA A 378 -15.94 12.72 0.64
N TYR A 379 -15.04 12.55 1.62
CA TYR A 379 -15.23 11.59 2.72
C TYR A 379 -16.45 11.93 3.56
N ARG A 380 -16.65 13.21 3.88
CA ARG A 380 -17.88 13.64 4.58
C ARG A 380 -19.12 13.28 3.79
N ARG A 381 -19.12 13.52 2.47
CA ARG A 381 -20.25 13.20 1.60
C ARG A 381 -20.51 11.70 1.51
N ILE A 382 -19.47 10.87 1.55
CA ILE A 382 -19.58 9.41 1.66
C ILE A 382 -20.33 9.05 2.94
N LEU A 383 -19.92 9.56 4.09
CA LEU A 383 -20.58 9.30 5.38
C LEU A 383 -22.06 9.76 5.38
N GLU A 384 -22.35 10.95 4.85
CA GLU A 384 -23.71 11.47 4.74
C GLU A 384 -24.63 10.56 3.91
N ARG A 385 -24.14 10.04 2.77
CA ARG A 385 -24.89 9.11 1.93
C ARG A 385 -24.97 7.70 2.53
N TYR A 386 -23.97 7.29 3.27
CA TYR A 386 -23.89 5.94 3.83
C TYR A 386 -24.86 5.74 4.99
N PHE A 387 -25.06 6.78 5.78
CA PHE A 387 -25.93 6.75 6.97
C PHE A 387 -27.28 7.46 6.77
N SER A 388 -27.64 7.78 5.51
CA SER A 388 -28.93 8.42 5.17
C SER A 388 -30.11 7.47 5.26
#